data_4dc9f2ca8b9d1e9f9f2710e46e69f284
#
_entry.id   4dc9f2ca8b9d1e9f9f2710e46e69f284
#
_cell.length_a   1.000
_cell.length_b   1.000
_cell.length_c   1.000
_cell.angle_alpha   90.00
_cell.angle_beta   90.00
_cell.angle_gamma   90.00
#
_symmetry.space_group_name_H-M   'P 1'
#
loop_
_entity.id
_entity.type
_entity.pdbx_description
1 polymer ?
#
loop_
_entity_poly.entity_id
_entity_poly.type
_entity_poly.pdbx_seq_one_letter_code
_entity_poly.pdbx_strand_id
1 'polypeptide(L)'
;MYTSVQEKRKIPMREKHLLWKALLVIYLCSYSVNSNGQGTQAYDPEKTYTAPTDNQVKAKLSQWQDLKFGLFMHWGTYSQWGIVESWSLCPEDYPFTKRTGPYADNWFVYKQAYENLQTTFNPTHFHPEKWADAAKAAGMRYVIFTTKHHDGFCMFDSKYTDYKITSTKTPFSSNPRSNISLEIFNAFRKKDFMTGAYFSKPDWHSEDYWWSYFPPKDRHQSYDKKLYPERWQRFCDFTYHQIEELMTGYGKLDLLWLDGSWAGMDMAPIVGMARQHQPGLLVVDRHGAPEYVNYLTPEQKIPDHYIPVPWETCMTMGRSWSYVEKENYKPARQLIQMLTDIVAKNGNLLLNIGPGPEGDWHEAAYQRLADIGKWMQTNAESIYGTKPFAPYRQDKFAFTKNEKARYVSYLPAEKEMILPATLSFPLTDINHKSHIALLGATQPLKWEFTGDVVTVSIPETVQQQLAGEAVWVFKIN
;
A
#
# COMPACT_ATOMS: atom_id res chain seq x y z
N MET A 1 -71.38 1.36 -33.93
CA MET A 1 -71.02 0.90 -35.28
C MET A 1 -69.49 0.93 -35.37
N TYR A 2 -68.97 -0.19 -35.87
CA TYR A 2 -67.59 -0.52 -36.15
C TYR A 2 -66.62 -0.77 -34.97
N THR A 3 -66.58 -2.02 -34.60
CA THR A 3 -65.54 -2.79 -33.95
C THR A 3 -64.36 -2.99 -34.91
N SER A 4 -63.14 -2.82 -34.47
CA SER A 4 -61.95 -3.43 -35.08
C SER A 4 -61.17 -4.22 -34.07
N VAL A 5 -61.17 -5.52 -34.28
CA VAL A 5 -60.41 -6.53 -33.54
C VAL A 5 -58.95 -6.48 -34.02
N GLN A 6 -58.00 -6.28 -33.12
CA GLN A 6 -56.59 -6.53 -33.41
C GLN A 6 -56.19 -7.94 -32.94
N GLU A 7 -55.82 -8.75 -33.89
CA GLU A 7 -55.29 -10.07 -33.73
C GLU A 7 -53.88 -10.06 -33.10
N LYS A 8 -53.73 -10.72 -31.95
CA LYS A 8 -52.42 -10.98 -31.32
C LYS A 8 -51.71 -12.13 -32.01
N ARG A 9 -50.69 -11.85 -32.78
CA ARG A 9 -49.76 -12.89 -33.27
C ARG A 9 -49.00 -13.53 -32.11
N LYS A 10 -49.16 -14.84 -31.94
CA LYS A 10 -48.38 -15.68 -31.02
C LYS A 10 -47.04 -16.00 -31.66
N ILE A 11 -45.95 -15.62 -31.00
CA ILE A 11 -44.58 -15.98 -31.37
C ILE A 11 -44.30 -17.42 -30.89
N PRO A 12 -43.75 -18.32 -31.74
CA PRO A 12 -43.54 -19.72 -31.38
C PRO A 12 -42.44 -19.89 -30.33
N MET A 13 -42.62 -20.84 -29.43
CA MET A 13 -41.85 -21.12 -28.22
C MET A 13 -40.34 -21.42 -28.44
N ARG A 14 -39.91 -21.63 -29.68
CA ARG A 14 -38.50 -21.95 -30.01
C ARG A 14 -37.55 -20.75 -30.03
N GLU A 15 -38.06 -19.52 -30.17
CA GLU A 15 -37.22 -18.31 -30.19
C GLU A 15 -36.96 -17.71 -28.78
N LYS A 16 -37.77 -18.08 -27.78
CA LYS A 16 -37.57 -17.59 -26.41
C LYS A 16 -36.31 -18.15 -25.74
N HIS A 17 -35.85 -19.34 -26.11
CA HIS A 17 -34.65 -19.93 -25.56
C HIS A 17 -33.33 -19.34 -26.11
N LEU A 18 -33.33 -18.74 -27.28
CA LEU A 18 -32.13 -18.07 -27.82
C LEU A 18 -31.93 -16.68 -27.21
N LEU A 19 -33.00 -15.95 -26.97
CA LEU A 19 -32.93 -14.61 -26.34
C LEU A 19 -32.47 -14.68 -24.87
N TRP A 20 -32.84 -15.74 -24.13
CA TRP A 20 -32.37 -15.93 -22.77
C TRP A 20 -30.90 -16.35 -22.68
N LYS A 21 -30.36 -17.07 -23.64
CA LYS A 21 -28.94 -17.40 -23.71
C LYS A 21 -28.07 -16.21 -24.10
N ALA A 22 -28.55 -15.31 -24.94
CA ALA A 22 -27.86 -14.07 -25.30
C ALA A 22 -27.84 -13.04 -24.12
N LEU A 23 -28.92 -12.96 -23.33
CA LEU A 23 -29.00 -12.10 -22.14
C LEU A 23 -28.15 -12.63 -20.96
N LEU A 24 -27.99 -13.97 -20.84
CA LEU A 24 -27.14 -14.56 -19.78
C LEU A 24 -25.65 -14.40 -20.06
N VAL A 25 -25.24 -14.35 -21.33
CA VAL A 25 -23.84 -14.11 -21.72
C VAL A 25 -23.45 -12.63 -21.57
N ILE A 26 -24.41 -11.70 -21.74
CA ILE A 26 -24.18 -10.26 -21.50
C ILE A 26 -24.14 -9.94 -19.99
N TYR A 27 -24.80 -10.74 -19.15
CA TYR A 27 -24.84 -10.51 -17.68
C TYR A 27 -23.64 -11.11 -16.95
N LEU A 28 -22.86 -12.00 -17.56
CA LEU A 28 -21.64 -12.58 -16.99
C LEU A 28 -20.35 -11.86 -17.37
N CYS A 29 -20.40 -10.90 -18.33
CA CYS A 29 -19.24 -10.07 -18.70
C CYS A 29 -19.20 -8.68 -18.04
N SER A 30 -20.12 -8.33 -17.14
CA SER A 30 -20.22 -6.98 -16.55
C SER A 30 -20.00 -6.91 -15.04
N TYR A 31 -19.42 -7.94 -14.41
CA TYR A 31 -18.87 -7.84 -13.04
C TYR A 31 -17.35 -7.91 -13.02
N SER A 32 -16.69 -7.16 -13.89
CA SER A 32 -15.41 -6.57 -13.52
C SER A 32 -15.75 -5.35 -12.66
N VAL A 33 -15.72 -5.52 -11.34
CA VAL A 33 -15.74 -4.41 -10.40
C VAL A 33 -14.50 -3.58 -10.69
N ASN A 34 -14.65 -2.55 -11.53
CA ASN A 34 -13.70 -1.46 -11.58
C ASN A 34 -13.74 -0.77 -10.21
N SER A 35 -12.83 -1.14 -9.34
CA SER A 35 -12.40 -0.29 -8.24
C SER A 35 -11.63 0.89 -8.86
N ASN A 36 -12.34 1.82 -9.47
CA ASN A 36 -11.77 3.10 -9.90
C ASN A 36 -11.50 3.96 -8.66
N GLY A 37 -10.48 3.60 -7.91
CA GLY A 37 -9.77 4.56 -7.10
C GLY A 37 -9.00 5.48 -8.03
N GLN A 38 -9.28 6.75 -7.98
CA GLN A 38 -8.54 7.91 -8.51
C GLN A 38 -7.84 7.74 -9.87
N GLY A 39 -8.23 8.57 -10.83
CA GLY A 39 -7.82 8.63 -12.22
C GLY A 39 -6.44 8.05 -12.54
N THR A 40 -6.43 6.93 -13.21
CA THR A 40 -5.23 6.29 -13.69
C THR A 40 -4.71 7.08 -14.89
N GLN A 41 -3.85 8.08 -14.64
CA GLN A 41 -2.91 8.46 -15.70
C GLN A 41 -2.11 7.21 -16.06
N ALA A 42 -1.95 6.96 -17.34
CA ALA A 42 -1.07 5.91 -17.82
C ALA A 42 0.31 6.14 -17.17
N TYR A 43 0.71 5.17 -16.36
CA TYR A 43 1.96 5.22 -15.64
C TYR A 43 3.10 5.03 -16.64
N ASP A 44 3.80 6.10 -16.96
CA ASP A 44 4.96 6.11 -17.84
C ASP A 44 6.20 6.49 -16.99
N PRO A 45 6.95 5.50 -16.50
CA PRO A 45 8.05 5.74 -15.59
C PRO A 45 9.19 6.54 -16.23
N GLU A 46 9.39 6.45 -17.52
CA GLU A 46 10.45 7.18 -18.23
C GLU A 46 10.18 8.69 -18.30
N LYS A 47 8.89 9.07 -18.36
CA LYS A 47 8.48 10.47 -18.42
C LYS A 47 8.33 11.15 -17.07
N THR A 48 8.13 10.39 -16.00
CA THR A 48 7.73 10.94 -14.69
C THR A 48 8.82 10.84 -13.63
N TYR A 49 9.86 10.02 -13.84
CA TYR A 49 10.91 9.84 -12.83
C TYR A 49 12.16 10.65 -13.13
N THR A 50 12.63 11.38 -12.11
CA THR A 50 13.91 12.09 -12.13
C THR A 50 14.81 11.53 -11.01
N ALA A 51 15.94 10.94 -11.39
CA ALA A 51 16.88 10.39 -10.41
C ALA A 51 17.44 11.49 -9.49
N PRO A 52 17.51 11.26 -8.17
CA PRO A 52 18.09 12.25 -7.26
C PRO A 52 19.54 12.53 -7.59
N THR A 53 19.98 13.78 -7.40
CA THR A 53 21.38 14.19 -7.60
C THR A 53 22.19 14.11 -6.31
N ASP A 54 21.57 14.32 -5.15
CA ASP A 54 22.19 14.26 -3.85
C ASP A 54 22.71 12.85 -3.52
N ASN A 55 23.97 12.73 -3.11
CA ASN A 55 24.63 11.44 -2.84
C ASN A 55 24.08 10.73 -1.61
N GLN A 56 23.62 11.46 -0.59
CA GLN A 56 23.03 10.85 0.62
C GLN A 56 21.64 10.29 0.29
N VAL A 57 20.85 11.00 -0.53
CA VAL A 57 19.56 10.52 -1.03
C VAL A 57 19.76 9.28 -1.91
N LYS A 58 20.74 9.28 -2.83
CA LYS A 58 21.08 8.09 -3.65
C LYS A 58 21.42 6.89 -2.79
N ALA A 59 22.30 7.07 -1.81
CA ALA A 59 22.71 5.99 -0.91
C ALA A 59 21.53 5.43 -0.11
N LYS A 60 20.68 6.31 0.43
CA LYS A 60 19.47 5.93 1.15
C LYS A 60 18.48 5.20 0.24
N LEU A 61 18.30 5.68 -1.00
CA LEU A 61 17.42 5.06 -1.99
C LEU A 61 17.86 3.64 -2.33
N SER A 62 19.17 3.42 -2.51
CA SER A 62 19.72 2.10 -2.73
C SER A 62 19.47 1.17 -1.52
N GLN A 63 19.71 1.66 -0.29
CA GLN A 63 19.40 0.89 0.92
C GLN A 63 17.91 0.52 1.00
N TRP A 64 17.02 1.49 0.74
CA TRP A 64 15.59 1.25 0.77
C TRP A 64 15.13 0.25 -0.31
N GLN A 65 15.70 0.32 -1.53
CA GLN A 65 15.40 -0.65 -2.58
C GLN A 65 15.74 -2.10 -2.17
N ASP A 66 16.74 -2.30 -1.32
CA ASP A 66 17.16 -3.63 -0.86
C ASP A 66 16.26 -4.18 0.26
N LEU A 67 15.44 -3.34 0.90
CA LEU A 67 14.52 -3.76 1.97
C LEU A 67 13.30 -4.52 1.47
N LYS A 68 12.83 -4.24 0.26
CA LYS A 68 11.78 -4.94 -0.49
C LYS A 68 10.38 -4.98 0.12
N PHE A 69 10.22 -5.04 1.44
CA PHE A 69 8.96 -5.28 2.12
C PHE A 69 8.78 -4.33 3.30
N GLY A 70 7.71 -3.52 3.27
CA GLY A 70 7.36 -2.53 4.28
C GLY A 70 5.95 -2.67 4.79
N LEU A 71 5.70 -2.07 5.97
CA LEU A 71 4.42 -1.92 6.61
C LEU A 71 3.89 -0.51 6.38
N PHE A 72 2.64 -0.39 5.94
CA PHE A 72 1.88 0.84 5.95
C PHE A 72 0.79 0.77 7.02
N MET A 73 0.51 1.86 7.72
CA MET A 73 -0.58 1.89 8.69
C MET A 73 -1.42 3.15 8.50
N HIS A 74 -2.70 2.95 8.12
CA HIS A 74 -3.70 4.02 8.11
C HIS A 74 -4.50 3.96 9.40
N TRP A 75 -4.30 4.95 10.27
CA TRP A 75 -4.95 5.01 11.57
C TRP A 75 -5.28 6.43 12.00
N GLY A 76 -6.48 6.63 12.51
CA GLY A 76 -7.01 7.89 12.99
C GLY A 76 -8.36 7.71 13.65
N THR A 77 -9.04 8.82 13.96
CA THR A 77 -10.35 8.82 14.62
C THR A 77 -11.42 8.06 13.82
N TYR A 78 -11.30 8.01 12.49
CA TYR A 78 -12.20 7.31 11.57
C TYR A 78 -12.29 5.79 11.84
N SER A 79 -11.29 5.21 12.48
CA SER A 79 -11.33 3.79 12.87
C SER A 79 -12.48 3.46 13.82
N GLN A 80 -12.97 4.44 14.61
CA GLN A 80 -14.11 4.27 15.51
C GLN A 80 -15.43 4.02 14.75
N TRP A 81 -15.57 4.57 13.56
CA TRP A 81 -16.74 4.32 12.72
C TRP A 81 -16.55 3.15 11.76
N GLY A 82 -15.32 2.64 11.63
CA GLY A 82 -15.02 1.53 10.71
C GLY A 82 -15.31 1.90 9.25
N ILE A 83 -14.97 3.12 8.86
CA ILE A 83 -15.19 3.69 7.51
C ILE A 83 -13.87 3.92 6.80
N VAL A 84 -13.95 4.16 5.48
CA VAL A 84 -12.81 4.65 4.69
C VAL A 84 -12.33 5.96 5.30
N GLU A 85 -11.05 6.10 5.49
CA GLU A 85 -10.35 7.19 6.20
C GLU A 85 -11.16 8.50 6.23
N SER A 86 -10.58 9.64 5.93
CA SER A 86 -11.27 10.94 5.86
C SER A 86 -12.29 11.09 4.71
N TRP A 87 -12.31 10.17 3.74
CA TRP A 87 -13.01 10.39 2.46
C TRP A 87 -14.51 10.61 2.56
N SER A 88 -15.15 10.14 3.61
CA SER A 88 -16.57 10.43 3.87
C SER A 88 -16.87 11.91 4.12
N LEU A 89 -15.87 12.73 4.43
CA LEU A 89 -15.99 14.19 4.50
C LEU A 89 -16.01 14.85 3.12
N CYS A 90 -15.41 14.21 2.11
CA CYS A 90 -15.33 14.74 0.75
C CYS A 90 -16.71 14.67 0.06
N PRO A 91 -17.18 15.77 -0.54
CA PRO A 91 -18.51 15.81 -1.18
C PRO A 91 -18.50 15.22 -2.61
N GLU A 92 -17.37 14.84 -3.16
CA GLU A 92 -17.29 14.23 -4.48
C GLU A 92 -18.06 12.90 -4.51
N ASP A 93 -18.68 12.58 -5.65
CA ASP A 93 -19.49 11.37 -5.82
C ASP A 93 -18.65 10.18 -6.28
N TYR A 94 -17.98 9.54 -5.33
CA TYR A 94 -17.30 8.28 -5.52
C TYR A 94 -17.83 7.22 -4.55
N PRO A 95 -17.74 5.92 -4.85
CA PRO A 95 -18.20 4.88 -3.93
C PRO A 95 -17.56 4.94 -2.54
N PHE A 96 -16.28 5.37 -2.46
CA PHE A 96 -15.53 5.45 -1.22
C PHE A 96 -15.77 6.77 -0.43
N THR A 97 -16.38 7.80 -1.02
CA THR A 97 -16.74 9.06 -0.31
C THR A 97 -18.14 9.02 0.28
N LYS A 98 -18.89 7.94 0.06
CA LYS A 98 -20.29 7.85 0.47
C LYS A 98 -20.44 7.90 1.99
N ARG A 99 -21.15 8.92 2.47
CA ARG A 99 -21.51 9.01 3.88
C ARG A 99 -22.54 7.95 4.24
N THR A 100 -22.43 7.42 5.45
CA THR A 100 -23.34 6.43 6.04
C THR A 100 -23.65 6.80 7.49
N GLY A 101 -24.65 6.16 8.07
CA GLY A 101 -25.04 6.37 9.46
C GLY A 101 -26.02 7.54 9.66
N PRO A 102 -26.34 7.90 10.91
CA PRO A 102 -27.44 8.80 11.24
C PRO A 102 -27.24 10.26 10.82
N TYR A 103 -26.03 10.65 10.48
CA TYR A 103 -25.69 12.04 10.13
C TYR A 103 -25.48 12.24 8.62
N ALA A 104 -25.67 11.20 7.79
CA ALA A 104 -25.28 11.18 6.38
C ALA A 104 -25.94 12.26 5.51
N ASP A 105 -27.18 12.62 5.82
CA ASP A 105 -28.00 13.52 5.00
C ASP A 105 -27.60 14.99 5.10
N ASN A 106 -26.89 15.39 6.16
CA ASN A 106 -26.47 16.77 6.38
C ASN A 106 -24.96 16.86 6.56
N TRP A 107 -24.28 17.46 5.59
CA TRP A 107 -22.82 17.55 5.59
C TRP A 107 -22.24 18.24 6.83
N PHE A 108 -22.86 19.33 7.30
CA PHE A 108 -22.36 20.06 8.48
C PHE A 108 -22.48 19.22 9.75
N VAL A 109 -23.63 18.56 9.93
CA VAL A 109 -23.86 17.67 11.07
C VAL A 109 -22.92 16.47 11.00
N TYR A 110 -22.70 15.93 9.80
CA TYR A 110 -21.77 14.82 9.59
C TYR A 110 -20.33 15.21 9.93
N LYS A 111 -19.85 16.36 9.40
CA LYS A 111 -18.51 16.86 9.68
C LYS A 111 -18.30 17.11 11.17
N GLN A 112 -19.27 17.74 11.84
CA GLN A 112 -19.22 17.98 13.28
C GLN A 112 -19.16 16.66 14.07
N ALA A 113 -20.01 15.68 13.72
CA ALA A 113 -20.00 14.37 14.37
C ALA A 113 -18.69 13.61 14.12
N TYR A 114 -18.13 13.71 12.91
CA TYR A 114 -16.84 13.13 12.58
C TYR A 114 -15.70 13.77 13.40
N GLU A 115 -15.62 15.09 13.45
CA GLU A 115 -14.59 15.80 14.22
C GLU A 115 -14.73 15.54 15.73
N ASN A 116 -15.96 15.36 16.22
CA ASN A 116 -16.22 14.97 17.61
C ASN A 116 -15.71 13.56 17.95
N LEU A 117 -15.34 12.72 16.98
CA LEU A 117 -14.66 11.44 17.25
C LEU A 117 -13.36 11.63 18.04
N GLN A 118 -12.74 12.81 17.99
CA GLN A 118 -11.64 13.18 18.86
C GLN A 118 -11.99 12.97 20.34
N THR A 119 -13.22 13.33 20.74
CA THR A 119 -13.64 13.34 22.16
C THR A 119 -13.91 11.94 22.72
N THR A 120 -13.92 10.94 21.89
CA THR A 120 -14.13 9.52 22.25
C THR A 120 -12.95 8.62 21.88
N PHE A 121 -11.94 9.14 21.18
CA PHE A 121 -10.80 8.34 20.72
C PHE A 121 -9.86 8.01 21.88
N ASN A 122 -9.89 6.74 22.30
CA ASN A 122 -9.13 6.27 23.47
C ASN A 122 -8.57 4.86 23.23
N PRO A 123 -7.51 4.71 22.42
CA PRO A 123 -6.95 3.41 22.05
C PRO A 123 -6.18 2.73 23.18
N THR A 124 -6.89 2.18 24.18
CA THR A 124 -6.32 1.61 25.40
C THR A 124 -5.46 0.37 25.19
N HIS A 125 -5.60 -0.32 24.04
CA HIS A 125 -4.79 -1.49 23.67
C HIS A 125 -3.56 -1.11 22.84
N PHE A 126 -3.23 0.18 22.71
CA PHE A 126 -2.10 0.64 21.93
C PHE A 126 -0.77 0.10 22.46
N HIS A 127 -0.15 -0.77 21.66
CA HIS A 127 1.10 -1.46 22.00
C HIS A 127 2.00 -1.59 20.75
N PRO A 128 2.68 -0.51 20.33
CA PRO A 128 3.42 -0.47 19.06
C PRO A 128 4.57 -1.49 18.99
N GLU A 129 5.10 -1.95 20.13
CA GLU A 129 6.10 -3.00 20.18
C GLU A 129 5.54 -4.34 19.64
N LYS A 130 4.28 -4.68 19.96
CA LYS A 130 3.58 -5.87 19.43
C LYS A 130 3.50 -5.82 17.91
N TRP A 131 3.21 -4.63 17.35
CA TRP A 131 3.17 -4.43 15.91
C TRP A 131 4.55 -4.55 15.27
N ALA A 132 5.57 -3.92 15.89
CA ALA A 132 6.94 -3.98 15.41
C ALA A 132 7.49 -5.41 15.43
N ASP A 133 7.18 -6.20 16.47
CA ASP A 133 7.56 -7.61 16.56
C ASP A 133 6.89 -8.46 15.49
N ALA A 134 5.59 -8.31 15.29
CA ALA A 134 4.86 -9.05 14.26
C ALA A 134 5.34 -8.70 12.84
N ALA A 135 5.56 -7.41 12.57
CA ALA A 135 6.09 -6.94 11.28
C ALA A 135 7.53 -7.45 11.03
N LYS A 136 8.39 -7.43 12.04
CA LYS A 136 9.76 -7.97 11.96
C LYS A 136 9.74 -9.48 11.70
N ALA A 137 8.91 -10.21 12.41
CA ALA A 137 8.74 -11.65 12.25
C ALA A 137 8.23 -12.02 10.85
N ALA A 138 7.33 -11.20 10.27
CA ALA A 138 6.88 -11.34 8.88
C ALA A 138 7.95 -11.01 7.83
N GLY A 139 9.08 -10.41 8.24
CA GLY A 139 10.14 -10.00 7.34
C GLY A 139 10.03 -8.57 6.82
N MET A 140 9.13 -7.74 7.35
CA MET A 140 9.09 -6.31 7.00
C MET A 140 10.32 -5.58 7.55
N ARG A 141 10.79 -4.55 6.84
CA ARG A 141 12.03 -3.83 7.16
C ARG A 141 11.93 -2.33 7.16
N TYR A 142 10.81 -1.76 6.73
CA TYR A 142 10.50 -0.35 6.88
C TYR A 142 9.03 -0.17 7.22
N VAL A 143 8.69 0.97 7.81
CA VAL A 143 7.34 1.31 8.21
C VAL A 143 7.02 2.72 7.79
N ILE A 144 5.82 2.94 7.25
CA ILE A 144 5.24 4.26 7.00
C ILE A 144 3.95 4.36 7.80
N PHE A 145 3.85 5.41 8.62
CA PHE A 145 2.69 5.65 9.48
C PHE A 145 1.97 6.94 9.08
N THR A 146 0.63 6.91 9.03
CA THR A 146 -0.19 8.10 8.77
C THR A 146 -0.18 9.02 9.99
N THR A 147 0.74 9.98 10.01
CA THR A 147 0.83 10.97 11.09
C THR A 147 -0.33 11.96 11.06
N LYS A 148 -0.85 12.27 9.88
CA LYS A 148 -2.07 13.05 9.63
C LYS A 148 -2.67 12.65 8.27
N HIS A 149 -3.95 12.28 8.23
CA HIS A 149 -4.70 12.08 6.98
C HIS A 149 -5.44 13.37 6.56
N HIS A 150 -6.26 13.34 5.51
CA HIS A 150 -6.90 14.54 4.94
C HIS A 150 -7.88 15.22 5.91
N ASP A 151 -8.41 14.51 6.91
CA ASP A 151 -9.28 15.06 7.95
C ASP A 151 -8.58 16.05 8.90
N GLY A 152 -7.26 16.11 8.85
CA GLY A 152 -6.46 17.01 9.67
C GLY A 152 -6.18 16.52 11.10
N PHE A 153 -6.71 15.35 11.52
CA PHE A 153 -6.42 14.84 12.85
C PHE A 153 -4.97 14.39 12.98
N CYS A 154 -4.22 15.06 13.87
CA CYS A 154 -2.82 14.77 14.09
C CYS A 154 -2.63 13.60 15.08
N MET A 155 -2.07 12.50 14.62
CA MET A 155 -1.62 11.38 15.46
C MET A 155 -0.27 11.67 16.13
N PHE A 156 0.15 12.94 16.15
CA PHE A 156 1.36 13.47 16.74
C PHE A 156 1.07 14.76 17.52
N ASP A 157 2.01 15.20 18.35
CA ASP A 157 1.84 16.39 19.20
C ASP A 157 2.17 17.68 18.43
N SER A 158 1.27 18.12 17.55
CA SER A 158 1.42 19.39 16.87
C SER A 158 1.09 20.58 17.78
N LYS A 159 1.88 21.65 17.69
CA LYS A 159 1.64 22.93 18.36
C LYS A 159 0.69 23.84 17.57
N TYR A 160 0.43 23.50 16.30
CA TYR A 160 -0.31 24.33 15.37
C TYR A 160 -1.79 23.99 15.28
N THR A 161 -2.24 22.93 15.95
CA THR A 161 -3.64 22.56 16.04
C THR A 161 -3.96 21.90 17.38
N ASP A 162 -5.23 22.05 17.82
CA ASP A 162 -5.78 21.31 18.95
C ASP A 162 -6.56 20.05 18.51
N TYR A 163 -6.69 19.84 17.18
CA TYR A 163 -7.27 18.64 16.60
C TYR A 163 -6.19 17.56 16.48
N LYS A 164 -5.84 16.98 17.62
CA LYS A 164 -4.72 16.04 17.78
C LYS A 164 -4.92 15.05 18.91
N ILE A 165 -4.20 13.94 18.87
CA ILE A 165 -4.26 12.86 19.84
C ILE A 165 -3.82 13.27 21.25
N THR A 166 -2.91 14.23 21.38
CA THR A 166 -2.38 14.75 22.64
C THR A 166 -3.19 15.93 23.23
N SER A 167 -4.25 16.37 22.55
CA SER A 167 -5.14 17.41 23.03
C SER A 167 -5.92 16.94 24.26
N THR A 168 -6.14 17.84 25.23
CA THR A 168 -6.98 17.58 26.42
C THR A 168 -8.43 17.22 26.07
N LYS A 169 -8.88 17.49 24.84
CA LYS A 169 -10.18 17.05 24.32
C LYS A 169 -10.20 15.55 23.99
N THR A 170 -9.04 14.93 23.79
CA THR A 170 -8.88 13.52 23.45
C THR A 170 -8.65 12.71 24.72
N PRO A 171 -9.49 11.73 25.08
CA PRO A 171 -9.31 10.95 26.32
C PRO A 171 -7.94 10.31 26.45
N PHE A 172 -7.38 9.83 25.34
CA PHE A 172 -6.05 9.20 25.33
C PHE A 172 -4.90 10.15 25.66
N SER A 173 -5.12 11.46 25.68
CA SER A 173 -4.07 12.44 26.01
C SER A 173 -3.50 12.28 27.42
N SER A 174 -4.26 11.68 28.34
CA SER A 174 -3.79 11.35 29.69
C SER A 174 -2.81 10.16 29.76
N ASN A 175 -2.74 9.37 28.69
CA ASN A 175 -1.81 8.25 28.60
C ASN A 175 -0.37 8.77 28.39
N PRO A 176 0.65 8.30 29.14
CA PRO A 176 2.05 8.69 28.92
C PRO A 176 2.56 8.45 27.50
N ARG A 177 1.91 7.55 26.76
CA ARG A 177 2.23 7.18 25.38
C ARG A 177 1.29 7.84 24.36
N SER A 178 0.67 8.96 24.73
CA SER A 178 -0.34 9.63 23.88
C SER A 178 0.21 10.21 22.58
N ASN A 179 1.51 10.50 22.50
CA ASN A 179 2.15 10.87 21.24
C ASN A 179 2.40 9.61 20.38
N ILE A 180 1.33 9.13 19.77
CA ILE A 180 1.29 7.84 19.06
C ILE A 180 2.37 7.75 17.98
N SER A 181 2.57 8.81 17.18
CA SER A 181 3.60 8.80 16.12
C SER A 181 5.01 8.61 16.69
N LEU A 182 5.33 9.28 17.80
CA LEU A 182 6.62 9.14 18.46
C LEU A 182 6.84 7.70 18.97
N GLU A 183 5.82 7.14 19.60
CA GLU A 183 5.86 5.79 20.17
C GLU A 183 6.03 4.72 19.06
N ILE A 184 5.30 4.85 17.96
CA ILE A 184 5.44 3.96 16.78
C ILE A 184 6.86 4.05 16.22
N PHE A 185 7.35 5.26 15.92
CA PHE A 185 8.69 5.40 15.34
C PHE A 185 9.77 4.87 16.28
N ASN A 186 9.63 5.06 17.60
CA ASN A 186 10.56 4.52 18.59
C ASN A 186 10.53 2.99 18.63
N ALA A 187 9.33 2.37 18.65
CA ALA A 187 9.20 0.92 18.69
C ALA A 187 9.80 0.26 17.45
N PHE A 188 9.53 0.81 16.27
CA PHE A 188 10.04 0.24 15.00
C PHE A 188 11.56 0.48 14.84
N ARG A 189 12.09 1.66 15.22
CA ARG A 189 13.55 1.89 15.22
C ARG A 189 14.31 0.92 16.12
N LYS A 190 13.78 0.57 17.29
CA LYS A 190 14.38 -0.45 18.19
C LYS A 190 14.46 -1.83 17.53
N LYS A 191 13.75 -2.06 16.43
CA LYS A 191 13.77 -3.30 15.65
C LYS A 191 14.48 -3.13 14.29
N ASP A 192 15.29 -2.08 14.13
CA ASP A 192 16.08 -1.76 12.93
C ASP A 192 15.24 -1.50 11.66
N PHE A 193 14.03 -0.98 11.81
CA PHE A 193 13.23 -0.52 10.67
C PHE A 193 13.69 0.86 10.20
N MET A 194 13.70 1.09 8.88
CA MET A 194 13.57 2.45 8.37
C MET A 194 12.19 2.98 8.72
N THR A 195 12.12 4.21 9.20
CA THR A 195 10.85 4.84 9.63
C THR A 195 10.47 5.97 8.70
N GLY A 196 9.20 6.04 8.33
CA GLY A 196 8.63 7.04 7.46
C GLY A 196 7.35 7.65 7.98
N ALA A 197 7.22 8.95 7.82
CA ALA A 197 6.01 9.68 8.10
C ALA A 197 5.21 9.86 6.80
N TYR A 198 3.99 9.30 6.76
CA TYR A 198 2.98 9.75 5.82
C TYR A 198 2.37 11.05 6.35
N PHE A 199 2.21 12.01 5.47
CA PHE A 199 1.57 13.27 5.78
C PHE A 199 0.69 13.72 4.63
N SER A 200 -0.59 13.97 4.91
CA SER A 200 -1.51 14.60 3.97
C SER A 200 -1.26 16.10 3.87
N LYS A 201 -1.04 16.60 2.67
CA LYS A 201 -0.93 18.05 2.41
C LYS A 201 -2.28 18.76 2.58
N PRO A 202 -3.40 18.27 2.00
CA PRO A 202 -4.74 18.80 2.33
C PRO A 202 -5.05 18.60 3.82
N ASP A 203 -5.80 19.56 4.36
CA ASP A 203 -6.32 19.50 5.72
C ASP A 203 -7.76 20.02 5.73
N TRP A 204 -8.71 19.10 5.78
CA TRP A 204 -10.15 19.41 5.67
C TRP A 204 -10.78 19.94 6.98
N HIS A 205 -10.00 19.92 8.06
CA HIS A 205 -10.35 20.58 9.31
C HIS A 205 -9.93 22.06 9.30
N SER A 206 -8.83 22.41 8.62
CA SER A 206 -8.30 23.77 8.58
C SER A 206 -9.23 24.74 7.87
N GLU A 207 -9.61 25.82 8.55
CA GLU A 207 -10.38 26.93 7.97
C GLU A 207 -9.62 27.61 6.81
N ASP A 208 -8.30 27.55 6.81
CA ASP A 208 -7.48 28.09 5.73
C ASP A 208 -7.40 27.18 4.51
N TYR A 209 -8.02 25.96 4.57
CA TYR A 209 -8.18 25.06 3.43
C TYR A 209 -9.66 24.91 3.02
N TRP A 210 -10.57 24.51 3.95
CA TRP A 210 -12.00 24.44 3.74
C TRP A 210 -12.72 25.44 4.65
N TRP A 211 -13.54 26.31 4.07
CA TRP A 211 -14.38 27.20 4.84
C TRP A 211 -15.51 26.45 5.56
N SER A 212 -15.83 26.87 6.76
CA SER A 212 -16.89 26.25 7.57
C SER A 212 -18.30 26.69 7.21
N TYR A 213 -18.49 27.78 6.43
CA TYR A 213 -19.81 28.39 6.21
C TYR A 213 -20.65 27.68 5.15
N PHE A 214 -20.03 26.88 4.25
CA PHE A 214 -20.71 26.10 3.22
C PHE A 214 -19.94 24.80 2.96
N PRO A 215 -20.65 23.74 2.49
CA PRO A 215 -19.98 22.51 2.13
C PRO A 215 -18.93 22.76 1.04
N PRO A 216 -17.74 22.17 1.12
CA PRO A 216 -16.77 22.26 0.04
C PRO A 216 -17.36 21.65 -1.23
N LYS A 217 -16.90 22.12 -2.39
CA LYS A 217 -17.32 21.61 -3.69
C LYS A 217 -16.69 20.25 -4.00
N ASP A 218 -15.45 20.11 -3.63
CA ASP A 218 -14.61 18.94 -3.92
C ASP A 218 -13.46 18.86 -2.90
N ARG A 219 -12.46 18.02 -3.17
CA ARG A 219 -11.28 17.80 -2.32
C ARG A 219 -10.30 18.98 -2.26
N HIS A 220 -10.42 19.97 -3.15
CA HIS A 220 -9.53 21.12 -3.21
C HIS A 220 -9.92 22.18 -2.16
N GLN A 221 -9.08 23.21 -2.04
CA GLN A 221 -9.40 24.37 -1.20
C GLN A 221 -10.70 25.06 -1.66
N SER A 222 -11.49 25.57 -0.69
CA SER A 222 -12.83 26.14 -0.93
C SER A 222 -12.82 27.53 -1.57
N TYR A 223 -11.68 28.01 -2.06
CA TYR A 223 -11.50 29.36 -2.58
C TYR A 223 -10.44 29.42 -3.70
N ASP A 224 -10.46 30.48 -4.48
CA ASP A 224 -9.38 30.78 -5.44
C ASP A 224 -8.17 31.36 -4.70
N LYS A 225 -7.04 30.66 -4.74
CA LYS A 225 -5.77 31.07 -4.12
C LYS A 225 -5.27 32.43 -4.61
N LYS A 226 -5.63 32.84 -5.84
CA LYS A 226 -5.26 34.16 -6.39
C LYS A 226 -6.07 35.30 -5.76
N LEU A 227 -7.31 35.02 -5.35
CA LEU A 227 -8.17 35.99 -4.68
C LEU A 227 -7.90 36.09 -3.19
N TYR A 228 -7.40 35.00 -2.59
CA TYR A 228 -7.13 34.93 -1.15
C TYR A 228 -5.70 34.43 -0.87
N PRO A 229 -4.65 35.13 -1.38
CA PRO A 229 -3.27 34.69 -1.28
C PRO A 229 -2.75 34.58 0.17
N GLU A 230 -3.18 35.49 1.05
CA GLU A 230 -2.77 35.48 2.46
C GLU A 230 -3.32 34.25 3.22
N ARG A 231 -4.56 33.83 2.90
CA ARG A 231 -5.15 32.63 3.46
C ARG A 231 -4.39 31.38 3.01
N TRP A 232 -4.08 31.34 1.73
CA TRP A 232 -3.27 30.25 1.17
C TRP A 232 -1.88 30.22 1.79
N GLN A 233 -1.24 31.36 2.01
CA GLN A 233 0.07 31.43 2.67
C GLN A 233 0.01 30.90 4.10
N ARG A 234 -0.99 31.30 4.91
CA ARG A 234 -1.16 30.75 6.26
C ARG A 234 -1.31 29.22 6.24
N PHE A 235 -2.04 28.68 5.27
CA PHE A 235 -2.17 27.22 5.11
C PHE A 235 -0.82 26.58 4.74
N CYS A 236 -0.05 27.19 3.87
CA CYS A 236 1.30 26.72 3.52
C CYS A 236 2.24 26.75 4.74
N ASP A 237 2.24 27.84 5.51
CA ASP A 237 3.03 27.97 6.73
C ASP A 237 2.62 26.95 7.80
N PHE A 238 1.32 26.73 7.98
CA PHE A 238 0.78 25.69 8.87
C PHE A 238 1.30 24.30 8.47
N THR A 239 1.23 23.96 7.20
CA THR A 239 1.71 22.66 6.68
C THR A 239 3.23 22.52 6.83
N TYR A 240 3.98 23.59 6.51
CA TYR A 240 5.42 23.62 6.67
C TYR A 240 5.83 23.35 8.11
N HIS A 241 5.25 24.06 9.07
CA HIS A 241 5.60 23.91 10.47
C HIS A 241 5.20 22.55 11.06
N GLN A 242 4.07 21.97 10.65
CA GLN A 242 3.71 20.61 11.08
C GLN A 242 4.70 19.56 10.58
N ILE A 243 5.18 19.70 9.34
CA ILE A 243 6.22 18.80 8.81
C ILE A 243 7.56 19.06 9.52
N GLU A 244 7.91 20.32 9.81
CA GLU A 244 9.11 20.67 10.59
C GLU A 244 9.09 20.02 11.98
N GLU A 245 7.95 20.02 12.68
CA GLU A 245 7.79 19.31 13.95
C GLU A 245 8.12 17.82 13.82
N LEU A 246 7.63 17.17 12.76
CA LEU A 246 7.94 15.76 12.50
C LEU A 246 9.43 15.54 12.20
N MET A 247 10.06 16.44 11.44
CA MET A 247 11.47 16.33 11.07
C MET A 247 12.43 16.61 12.24
N THR A 248 12.00 17.34 13.27
CA THR A 248 12.85 17.77 14.39
C THR A 248 12.57 17.04 15.70
N GLY A 249 11.30 16.66 15.95
CA GLY A 249 10.85 16.16 17.27
C GLY A 249 10.71 14.63 17.35
N TYR A 250 10.81 13.88 16.25
CA TYR A 250 10.44 12.45 16.19
C TYR A 250 11.64 11.51 15.97
N GLY A 251 12.86 12.01 16.22
CA GLY A 251 14.10 11.28 16.01
C GLY A 251 14.40 11.13 14.51
N LYS A 252 15.20 10.10 14.18
CA LYS A 252 15.55 9.85 12.78
C LYS A 252 14.34 9.37 11.99
N LEU A 253 14.01 10.10 10.91
CA LEU A 253 13.08 9.67 9.88
C LEU A 253 13.84 9.45 8.57
N ASP A 254 13.55 8.35 7.90
CA ASP A 254 14.21 7.96 6.65
C ASP A 254 13.37 8.31 5.41
N LEU A 255 12.04 8.42 5.59
CA LEU A 255 11.09 8.70 4.51
C LEU A 255 10.06 9.75 4.94
N LEU A 256 9.74 10.67 4.02
CA LEU A 256 8.60 11.57 4.08
C LEU A 256 7.68 11.22 2.90
N TRP A 257 6.54 10.62 3.21
CA TRP A 257 5.56 10.17 2.23
C TRP A 257 4.38 11.15 2.19
N LEU A 258 4.37 12.01 1.16
CA LEU A 258 3.41 13.10 1.01
C LEU A 258 2.26 12.67 0.10
N ASP A 259 1.05 12.91 0.55
CA ASP A 259 -0.17 12.67 -0.22
C ASP A 259 -0.94 13.97 -0.50
N GLY A 260 -1.91 13.89 -1.43
CA GLY A 260 -2.76 15.01 -1.76
C GLY A 260 -2.09 16.06 -2.65
N SER A 261 -1.49 15.64 -3.77
CA SER A 261 -0.87 16.55 -4.75
C SER A 261 -1.84 17.61 -5.29
N TRP A 262 -3.15 17.32 -5.28
CA TRP A 262 -4.19 18.27 -5.70
C TRP A 262 -4.25 19.55 -4.85
N ALA A 263 -3.66 19.60 -3.65
CA ALA A 263 -3.54 20.83 -2.87
C ALA A 263 -2.73 21.89 -3.64
N GLY A 264 -1.84 21.45 -4.55
CA GLY A 264 -1.07 22.35 -5.42
C GLY A 264 -0.18 23.31 -4.64
N MET A 265 0.51 22.78 -3.63
CA MET A 265 1.47 23.47 -2.78
C MET A 265 2.86 23.39 -3.39
N ASP A 266 3.66 24.47 -3.29
CA ASP A 266 5.08 24.41 -3.61
C ASP A 266 5.81 23.60 -2.53
N MET A 267 6.46 22.52 -2.96
CA MET A 267 7.16 21.60 -2.07
C MET A 267 8.63 21.95 -1.85
N ALA A 268 9.20 22.88 -2.62
CA ALA A 268 10.63 23.24 -2.53
C ALA A 268 11.05 23.68 -1.12
N PRO A 269 10.34 24.61 -0.45
CA PRO A 269 10.69 25.02 0.91
C PRO A 269 10.59 23.87 1.92
N ILE A 270 9.55 23.04 1.81
CA ILE A 270 9.29 21.92 2.73
C ILE A 270 10.36 20.84 2.59
N VAL A 271 10.67 20.43 1.36
CA VAL A 271 11.70 19.41 1.11
C VAL A 271 13.09 19.92 1.47
N GLY A 272 13.38 21.20 1.20
CA GLY A 272 14.63 21.84 1.61
C GLY A 272 14.82 21.79 3.13
N MET A 273 13.84 22.24 3.89
CA MET A 273 13.82 22.20 5.36
C MET A 273 13.93 20.75 5.88
N ALA A 274 13.13 19.85 5.34
CA ALA A 274 13.11 18.45 5.78
C ALA A 274 14.48 17.78 5.62
N ARG A 275 15.18 18.02 4.49
CA ARG A 275 16.53 17.47 4.25
C ARG A 275 17.63 18.16 5.07
N GLN A 276 17.44 19.41 5.49
CA GLN A 276 18.36 20.05 6.45
C GLN A 276 18.35 19.35 7.81
N HIS A 277 17.15 18.96 8.28
CA HIS A 277 17.00 18.26 9.55
C HIS A 277 17.26 16.74 9.45
N GLN A 278 16.95 16.15 8.30
CA GLN A 278 17.08 14.70 8.04
C GLN A 278 17.89 14.46 6.76
N PRO A 279 19.24 14.58 6.81
CA PRO A 279 20.09 14.34 5.63
C PRO A 279 19.87 12.99 4.99
N GLY A 280 19.74 12.96 3.66
CA GLY A 280 19.45 11.73 2.91
C GLY A 280 17.98 11.28 2.95
N LEU A 281 17.06 12.10 3.51
CA LEU A 281 15.63 11.80 3.57
C LEU A 281 15.07 11.47 2.18
N LEU A 282 14.44 10.31 2.03
CA LEU A 282 13.65 9.98 0.86
C LEU A 282 12.31 10.73 0.92
N VAL A 283 12.00 11.42 -0.15
CA VAL A 283 10.73 12.15 -0.28
C VAL A 283 9.92 11.53 -1.41
N VAL A 284 8.65 11.31 -1.14
CA VAL A 284 7.65 10.91 -2.12
C VAL A 284 6.52 11.91 -2.07
N ASP A 285 6.46 12.81 -3.03
CA ASP A 285 5.29 13.65 -3.28
C ASP A 285 4.44 12.97 -4.35
N ARG A 286 3.56 12.09 -3.90
CA ARG A 286 2.74 11.25 -4.75
C ARG A 286 1.97 12.08 -5.78
N HIS A 287 2.22 11.84 -7.08
CA HIS A 287 1.73 12.63 -8.21
C HIS A 287 2.15 14.13 -8.18
N GLY A 288 3.17 14.46 -7.41
CA GLY A 288 3.77 15.80 -7.35
C GLY A 288 4.82 16.03 -8.44
N ALA A 289 5.63 17.08 -8.25
CA ALA A 289 6.71 17.42 -9.16
C ALA A 289 7.81 16.33 -9.15
N PRO A 290 8.36 15.93 -10.31
CA PRO A 290 9.28 14.79 -10.42
C PRO A 290 10.51 14.87 -9.52
N GLU A 291 11.04 16.06 -9.25
CA GLU A 291 12.20 16.30 -8.40
C GLU A 291 11.98 15.94 -6.92
N TYR A 292 10.71 15.82 -6.50
CA TYR A 292 10.32 15.43 -5.14
C TYR A 292 9.74 14.01 -5.07
N VAL A 293 9.96 13.22 -6.12
CA VAL A 293 9.53 11.83 -6.21
C VAL A 293 10.74 10.92 -6.32
N ASN A 294 11.33 10.50 -5.17
CA ASN A 294 12.52 9.66 -5.18
C ASN A 294 12.25 8.23 -5.66
N TYR A 295 11.00 7.78 -5.61
CA TYR A 295 10.54 6.54 -6.22
C TYR A 295 9.06 6.65 -6.58
N LEU A 296 8.63 5.89 -7.56
CA LEU A 296 7.25 5.90 -8.05
C LEU A 296 6.33 5.10 -7.14
N THR A 297 5.06 5.50 -7.04
CA THR A 297 4.10 4.90 -6.09
C THR A 297 2.78 4.50 -6.75
N PRO A 298 2.77 3.46 -7.61
CA PRO A 298 1.51 2.89 -8.05
C PRO A 298 0.69 2.41 -6.83
N GLU A 299 -0.62 2.66 -6.87
CA GLU A 299 -1.53 2.29 -5.81
C GLU A 299 -2.41 1.12 -6.23
N GLN A 300 -2.50 0.08 -5.37
CA GLN A 300 -3.35 -1.09 -5.57
C GLN A 300 -3.11 -1.80 -6.91
N LYS A 301 -1.94 -1.61 -7.51
CA LYS A 301 -1.57 -2.19 -8.80
C LYS A 301 -0.15 -2.73 -8.78
N ILE A 302 0.03 -3.89 -9.37
CA ILE A 302 1.33 -4.42 -9.72
C ILE A 302 1.50 -4.21 -11.23
N PRO A 303 2.50 -3.45 -11.68
CA PRO A 303 2.78 -3.30 -13.12
C PRO A 303 2.91 -4.67 -13.81
N ASP A 304 2.48 -4.77 -15.06
CA ASP A 304 2.53 -6.01 -15.84
C ASP A 304 3.94 -6.34 -16.39
N HIS A 305 4.85 -5.36 -16.36
CA HIS A 305 6.21 -5.46 -16.87
C HIS A 305 7.25 -4.95 -15.85
N TYR A 306 8.52 -5.19 -16.15
CA TYR A 306 9.66 -4.65 -15.43
C TYR A 306 9.74 -3.12 -15.54
N ILE A 307 9.96 -2.43 -14.42
CA ILE A 307 10.18 -0.98 -14.38
C ILE A 307 11.63 -0.68 -14.01
N PRO A 308 12.39 0.01 -14.87
CA PRO A 308 13.84 0.19 -14.68
C PRO A 308 14.20 1.23 -13.61
N VAL A 309 13.22 1.93 -13.02
CA VAL A 309 13.42 2.94 -11.98
C VAL A 309 12.89 2.46 -10.63
N PRO A 310 13.31 3.06 -9.49
CA PRO A 310 12.78 2.71 -8.18
C PRO A 310 11.27 2.93 -8.08
N TRP A 311 10.55 1.96 -7.55
CA TRP A 311 9.11 2.06 -7.32
C TRP A 311 8.65 1.23 -6.12
N GLU A 312 7.53 1.62 -5.57
CA GLU A 312 6.86 0.96 -4.47
C GLU A 312 5.37 0.87 -4.79
N THR A 313 4.75 -0.28 -4.66
CA THR A 313 3.31 -0.33 -4.66
C THR A 313 2.77 -0.40 -3.25
N CYS A 314 1.86 0.52 -2.90
CA CYS A 314 1.11 0.45 -1.68
C CYS A 314 -0.17 -0.36 -1.91
N MET A 315 -0.33 -1.43 -1.12
CA MET A 315 -1.41 -2.41 -1.26
C MET A 315 -2.07 -2.65 0.09
N THR A 316 -3.38 -2.78 0.13
CA THR A 316 -4.07 -3.19 1.35
C THR A 316 -3.93 -4.70 1.60
N MET A 317 -3.69 -5.11 2.83
CA MET A 317 -3.78 -6.52 3.22
C MET A 317 -5.23 -7.01 3.11
N GLY A 318 -6.19 -6.20 3.52
CA GLY A 318 -7.62 -6.39 3.35
C GLY A 318 -8.17 -5.70 2.12
N ARG A 319 -9.38 -5.16 2.21
CA ARG A 319 -10.05 -4.35 1.19
C ARG A 319 -9.91 -2.86 1.44
N SER A 320 -9.78 -2.45 2.71
CA SER A 320 -9.77 -1.05 3.14
C SER A 320 -8.37 -0.62 3.58
N TRP A 321 -8.08 0.69 3.45
CA TRP A 321 -6.87 1.29 4.01
C TRP A 321 -6.97 1.38 5.53
N SER A 322 -8.07 1.91 6.04
CA SER A 322 -8.39 1.98 7.46
C SER A 322 -9.02 0.68 7.97
N TYR A 323 -9.15 0.62 9.28
CA TYR A 323 -9.90 -0.45 9.95
C TYR A 323 -11.38 -0.43 9.55
N VAL A 324 -11.90 -1.62 9.25
CA VAL A 324 -13.33 -1.92 9.15
C VAL A 324 -13.62 -3.18 9.95
N GLU A 325 -14.75 -3.21 10.67
CA GLU A 325 -15.08 -4.29 11.62
C GLU A 325 -15.04 -5.70 11.00
N LYS A 326 -15.52 -5.82 9.76
CA LYS A 326 -15.58 -7.11 9.03
C LYS A 326 -14.64 -7.09 7.82
N GLU A 327 -13.34 -6.95 8.09
CA GLU A 327 -12.33 -6.94 7.03
C GLU A 327 -12.12 -8.34 6.43
N ASN A 328 -11.96 -8.37 5.11
CA ASN A 328 -11.64 -9.58 4.37
C ASN A 328 -10.19 -9.54 3.89
N TYR A 329 -9.31 -10.15 4.67
CA TYR A 329 -7.87 -10.19 4.38
C TYR A 329 -7.54 -11.17 3.26
N LYS A 330 -6.67 -10.74 2.34
CA LYS A 330 -6.09 -11.61 1.30
C LYS A 330 -5.40 -12.82 1.96
N PRO A 331 -5.46 -14.01 1.36
CA PRO A 331 -4.68 -15.15 1.84
C PRO A 331 -3.19 -14.87 1.85
N ALA A 332 -2.44 -15.41 2.82
CA ALA A 332 -0.98 -15.24 2.89
C ALA A 332 -0.28 -15.69 1.60
N ARG A 333 -0.76 -16.78 0.97
CA ARG A 333 -0.29 -17.25 -0.35
C ARG A 333 -0.33 -16.15 -1.41
N GLN A 334 -1.44 -15.42 -1.50
CA GLN A 334 -1.58 -14.31 -2.44
C GLN A 334 -0.61 -13.17 -2.11
N LEU A 335 -0.45 -12.81 -0.84
CA LEU A 335 0.44 -11.75 -0.40
C LEU A 335 1.93 -12.07 -0.68
N ILE A 336 2.34 -13.33 -0.49
CA ILE A 336 3.68 -13.81 -0.81
C ILE A 336 3.93 -13.80 -2.33
N GLN A 337 2.96 -14.23 -3.12
CA GLN A 337 3.05 -14.18 -4.58
C GLN A 337 3.16 -12.73 -5.09
N MET A 338 2.38 -11.82 -4.50
CA MET A 338 2.45 -10.38 -4.81
C MET A 338 3.85 -9.83 -4.50
N LEU A 339 4.41 -10.13 -3.31
CA LEU A 339 5.77 -9.71 -2.94
C LEU A 339 6.81 -10.22 -3.96
N THR A 340 6.75 -11.50 -4.29
CA THR A 340 7.69 -12.13 -5.24
C THR A 340 7.59 -11.51 -6.63
N ASP A 341 6.37 -11.25 -7.13
CA ASP A 341 6.13 -10.63 -8.44
C ASP A 341 6.64 -9.18 -8.49
N ILE A 342 6.36 -8.40 -7.44
CA ILE A 342 6.82 -7.01 -7.29
C ILE A 342 8.35 -6.93 -7.30
N VAL A 343 9.01 -7.78 -6.53
CA VAL A 343 10.48 -7.80 -6.43
C VAL A 343 11.13 -8.17 -7.76
N ALA A 344 10.57 -9.13 -8.50
CA ALA A 344 11.04 -9.51 -9.82
C ALA A 344 10.86 -8.43 -10.89
N LYS A 345 10.02 -7.42 -10.60
CA LYS A 345 9.77 -6.25 -11.46
C LYS A 345 10.49 -4.98 -10.96
N ASN A 346 11.44 -5.11 -10.02
CA ASN A 346 12.26 -4.04 -9.43
C ASN A 346 11.54 -3.18 -8.38
N GLY A 347 10.43 -3.64 -7.82
CA GLY A 347 9.65 -2.88 -6.86
C GLY A 347 9.84 -3.29 -5.41
N ASN A 348 9.30 -2.46 -4.51
CA ASN A 348 9.06 -2.76 -3.11
C ASN A 348 7.54 -2.88 -2.85
N LEU A 349 7.16 -3.78 -1.95
CA LEU A 349 5.79 -3.90 -1.46
C LEU A 349 5.65 -3.12 -0.14
N LEU A 350 4.74 -2.15 -0.11
CA LEU A 350 4.28 -1.47 1.10
C LEU A 350 2.88 -1.99 1.44
N LEU A 351 2.79 -2.94 2.38
CA LEU A 351 1.56 -3.63 2.74
C LEU A 351 0.85 -2.94 3.89
N ASN A 352 -0.38 -2.50 3.68
CA ASN A 352 -1.15 -1.74 4.65
C ASN A 352 -2.01 -2.60 5.57
N ILE A 353 -1.97 -2.27 6.86
CA ILE A 353 -2.85 -2.79 7.90
C ILE A 353 -3.39 -1.61 8.70
N GLY A 354 -4.71 -1.44 8.75
CA GLY A 354 -5.37 -0.40 9.55
C GLY A 354 -5.61 -0.87 10.99
N PRO A 355 -5.04 -0.19 12.01
CA PRO A 355 -5.35 -0.46 13.41
C PRO A 355 -6.81 -0.09 13.75
N GLY A 356 -7.42 -0.86 14.64
CA GLY A 356 -8.76 -0.62 15.16
C GLY A 356 -8.82 0.53 16.15
N PRO A 357 -10.04 0.92 16.57
CA PRO A 357 -10.26 2.06 17.47
C PRO A 357 -9.62 1.85 18.85
N GLU A 358 -9.49 0.60 19.29
CA GLU A 358 -8.86 0.25 20.57
C GLU A 358 -7.32 0.22 20.51
N GLY A 359 -6.72 0.40 19.32
CA GLY A 359 -5.27 0.43 19.15
C GLY A 359 -4.63 -0.93 18.94
N ASP A 360 -5.33 -1.88 18.31
CA ASP A 360 -4.76 -3.17 17.90
C ASP A 360 -5.24 -3.55 16.49
N TRP A 361 -4.54 -4.50 15.87
CA TRP A 361 -4.98 -5.11 14.60
C TRP A 361 -5.94 -6.26 14.86
N HIS A 362 -6.73 -6.60 13.83
CA HIS A 362 -7.46 -7.86 13.84
C HIS A 362 -6.51 -9.06 13.98
N GLU A 363 -6.92 -10.08 14.71
CA GLU A 363 -6.15 -11.32 14.86
C GLU A 363 -5.79 -11.94 13.51
N ALA A 364 -6.70 -11.86 12.54
CA ALA A 364 -6.46 -12.36 11.19
C ALA A 364 -5.28 -11.66 10.49
N ALA A 365 -4.98 -10.39 10.79
CA ALA A 365 -3.80 -9.71 10.26
C ALA A 365 -2.51 -10.29 10.85
N TYR A 366 -2.48 -10.53 12.16
CA TYR A 366 -1.34 -11.20 12.83
C TYR A 366 -1.10 -12.60 12.24
N GLN A 367 -2.16 -13.35 12.00
CA GLN A 367 -2.05 -14.69 11.38
C GLN A 367 -1.44 -14.60 9.97
N ARG A 368 -1.86 -13.62 9.14
CA ARG A 368 -1.27 -13.42 7.80
C ARG A 368 0.21 -13.06 7.88
N LEU A 369 0.60 -12.20 8.84
CA LEU A 369 1.99 -11.85 9.06
C LEU A 369 2.82 -13.06 9.50
N ALA A 370 2.29 -13.90 10.39
CA ALA A 370 2.96 -15.13 10.82
C ALA A 370 3.16 -16.12 9.68
N ASP A 371 2.15 -16.32 8.83
CA ASP A 371 2.23 -17.19 7.65
C ASP A 371 3.26 -16.68 6.64
N ILE A 372 3.31 -15.35 6.39
CA ILE A 372 4.34 -14.73 5.54
C ILE A 372 5.72 -14.94 6.15
N GLY A 373 5.86 -14.71 7.46
CA GLY A 373 7.11 -14.89 8.20
C GLY A 373 7.66 -16.32 8.10
N LYS A 374 6.79 -17.32 8.19
CA LYS A 374 7.16 -18.72 8.02
C LYS A 374 7.79 -18.98 6.63
N TRP A 375 7.17 -18.46 5.57
CA TRP A 375 7.73 -18.58 4.21
C TRP A 375 9.05 -17.82 4.07
N MET A 376 9.16 -16.63 4.65
CA MET A 376 10.36 -15.79 4.62
C MET A 376 11.55 -16.43 5.34
N GLN A 377 11.35 -17.22 6.40
CA GLN A 377 12.45 -17.94 7.08
C GLN A 377 13.27 -18.82 6.12
N THR A 378 12.62 -19.41 5.13
CA THR A 378 13.28 -20.26 4.13
C THR A 378 13.72 -19.48 2.89
N ASN A 379 12.93 -18.48 2.47
CA ASN A 379 13.05 -17.92 1.13
C ASN A 379 13.57 -16.46 1.07
N ALA A 380 13.87 -15.84 2.23
CA ALA A 380 14.23 -14.41 2.31
C ALA A 380 15.45 -14.02 1.44
N GLU A 381 16.38 -14.94 1.19
CA GLU A 381 17.56 -14.69 0.34
C GLU A 381 17.19 -14.43 -1.14
N SER A 382 16.01 -14.88 -1.59
CA SER A 382 15.49 -14.60 -2.94
C SER A 382 14.79 -13.24 -3.05
N ILE A 383 14.56 -12.58 -1.91
CA ILE A 383 13.84 -11.30 -1.80
C ILE A 383 14.80 -10.15 -1.51
N TYR A 384 15.48 -10.16 -0.36
CA TYR A 384 16.30 -9.02 0.08
C TYR A 384 17.59 -8.88 -0.68
N GLY A 385 17.96 -7.62 -0.96
CA GLY A 385 19.22 -7.31 -1.66
C GLY A 385 19.31 -7.88 -3.07
N THR A 386 18.18 -8.34 -3.63
CA THR A 386 18.16 -8.89 -4.98
C THR A 386 17.83 -7.81 -6.01
N LYS A 387 18.29 -8.03 -7.24
CA LYS A 387 17.92 -7.27 -8.44
C LYS A 387 17.25 -8.22 -9.43
N PRO A 388 16.23 -7.76 -10.16
CA PRO A 388 15.64 -8.59 -11.21
C PRO A 388 16.62 -8.81 -12.36
N PHE A 389 16.46 -9.91 -13.09
CA PHE A 389 17.17 -10.17 -14.36
C PHE A 389 16.21 -10.76 -15.41
N ALA A 390 16.54 -10.54 -16.69
CA ALA A 390 15.71 -11.02 -17.79
C ALA A 390 15.51 -12.54 -17.76
N PRO A 391 14.31 -13.02 -18.03
CA PRO A 391 13.16 -12.31 -18.58
C PRO A 391 12.26 -11.61 -17.52
N TYR A 392 12.71 -11.41 -16.29
CA TYR A 392 12.03 -10.78 -15.15
C TYR A 392 10.79 -11.57 -14.69
N ARG A 393 9.81 -11.71 -15.58
CA ARG A 393 8.62 -12.55 -15.44
C ARG A 393 8.35 -13.28 -16.75
N GLN A 394 8.11 -14.59 -16.66
CA GLN A 394 7.66 -15.40 -17.78
C GLN A 394 6.71 -16.48 -17.27
N ASP A 395 5.47 -16.46 -17.70
CA ASP A 395 4.40 -17.34 -17.24
C ASP A 395 4.30 -17.34 -15.70
N LYS A 396 4.57 -18.49 -15.08
CA LYS A 396 4.57 -18.65 -13.63
C LYS A 396 5.93 -18.37 -12.97
N PHE A 397 6.95 -17.96 -13.73
CA PHE A 397 8.30 -17.78 -13.19
C PHE A 397 8.66 -16.32 -12.99
N ALA A 398 9.34 -16.03 -11.88
CA ALA A 398 9.90 -14.74 -11.52
C ALA A 398 11.41 -14.88 -11.27
N PHE A 399 12.20 -13.89 -11.72
CA PHE A 399 13.65 -14.00 -11.81
C PHE A 399 14.35 -12.90 -11.05
N THR A 400 15.10 -13.26 -10.00
CA THR A 400 15.91 -12.33 -9.20
C THR A 400 17.32 -12.87 -9.00
N LYS A 401 18.28 -11.99 -8.74
CA LYS A 401 19.67 -12.35 -8.45
C LYS A 401 20.30 -11.41 -7.44
N ASN A 402 21.31 -11.90 -6.75
CA ASN A 402 22.28 -11.11 -6.01
C ASN A 402 23.70 -11.52 -6.42
N GLU A 403 24.72 -11.06 -5.70
CA GLU A 403 26.13 -11.40 -5.98
C GLU A 403 26.46 -12.88 -5.81
N LYS A 404 25.65 -13.62 -5.05
CA LYS A 404 25.92 -15.01 -4.65
C LYS A 404 25.17 -16.04 -5.47
N ALA A 405 23.96 -15.70 -5.95
CA ALA A 405 23.08 -16.67 -6.62
C ALA A 405 22.04 -15.98 -7.52
N ARG A 406 21.48 -16.77 -8.43
CA ARG A 406 20.26 -16.47 -9.17
C ARG A 406 19.10 -17.26 -8.55
N TYR A 407 17.90 -16.67 -8.57
CA TYR A 407 16.70 -17.29 -8.02
C TYR A 407 15.62 -17.31 -9.09
N VAL A 408 15.03 -18.48 -9.29
CA VAL A 408 13.86 -18.69 -10.15
C VAL A 408 12.71 -19.12 -9.27
N SER A 409 11.76 -18.22 -9.08
CA SER A 409 10.60 -18.44 -8.24
C SER A 409 9.41 -18.90 -9.07
N TYR A 410 8.82 -20.04 -8.74
CA TYR A 410 7.62 -20.56 -9.37
C TYR A 410 6.38 -20.13 -8.57
N LEU A 411 5.52 -19.35 -9.18
CA LEU A 411 4.28 -18.82 -8.61
C LEU A 411 3.11 -19.71 -9.08
N PRO A 412 2.63 -20.62 -8.24
CA PRO A 412 1.58 -21.56 -8.64
C PRO A 412 0.23 -20.88 -8.82
N ALA A 413 -0.66 -21.51 -9.61
CA ALA A 413 -2.06 -21.11 -9.67
C ALA A 413 -2.75 -21.36 -8.31
N GLU A 414 -3.91 -20.74 -8.11
CA GLU A 414 -4.63 -20.75 -6.82
C GLU A 414 -4.84 -22.15 -6.25
N LYS A 415 -5.22 -23.13 -7.11
CA LYS A 415 -5.50 -24.51 -6.71
C LYS A 415 -4.30 -25.45 -6.81
N GLU A 416 -3.14 -24.97 -7.24
CA GLU A 416 -1.95 -25.78 -7.43
C GLU A 416 -1.17 -25.87 -6.11
N MET A 417 -1.45 -26.95 -5.37
CA MET A 417 -0.89 -27.16 -4.02
C MET A 417 0.34 -28.07 -4.01
N ILE A 418 0.66 -28.71 -5.12
CA ILE A 418 1.78 -29.64 -5.26
C ILE A 418 2.65 -29.16 -6.42
N LEU A 419 3.96 -29.11 -6.20
CA LEU A 419 4.93 -28.76 -7.23
C LEU A 419 4.91 -29.82 -8.34
N PRO A 420 4.85 -29.45 -9.61
CA PRO A 420 4.94 -30.43 -10.72
C PRO A 420 6.19 -31.30 -10.66
N ALA A 421 6.08 -32.56 -11.10
CA ALA A 421 7.22 -33.49 -11.12
C ALA A 421 8.37 -33.03 -12.03
N THR A 422 8.06 -32.22 -13.05
CA THR A 422 9.03 -31.62 -13.96
C THR A 422 8.65 -30.18 -14.22
N LEU A 423 9.65 -29.29 -14.16
CA LEU A 423 9.49 -27.88 -14.52
C LEU A 423 10.60 -27.46 -15.48
N SER A 424 10.23 -26.67 -16.48
CA SER A 424 11.17 -26.08 -17.43
C SER A 424 11.05 -24.56 -17.42
N PHE A 425 12.18 -23.86 -17.36
CA PHE A 425 12.24 -22.40 -17.36
C PHE A 425 13.47 -21.89 -18.13
N PRO A 426 13.40 -20.70 -18.73
CA PRO A 426 14.55 -20.09 -19.39
C PRO A 426 15.62 -19.67 -18.39
N LEU A 427 16.87 -19.97 -18.69
CA LEU A 427 18.00 -19.54 -17.92
C LEU A 427 19.29 -19.55 -18.78
N THR A 428 19.80 -18.38 -19.09
CA THR A 428 21.08 -18.22 -19.79
C THR A 428 22.28 -18.47 -18.87
N ASP A 429 23.46 -18.62 -19.42
CA ASP A 429 24.72 -18.78 -18.68
C ASP A 429 24.72 -19.94 -17.67
N ILE A 430 24.03 -21.05 -18.01
CA ILE A 430 24.02 -22.29 -17.27
C ILE A 430 25.09 -23.26 -17.86
N ASN A 431 25.75 -24.01 -17.00
CA ASN A 431 26.74 -25.01 -17.42
C ASN A 431 26.78 -26.19 -16.43
N HIS A 432 27.50 -27.24 -16.76
CA HIS A 432 27.59 -28.48 -15.95
C HIS A 432 28.19 -28.29 -14.55
N LYS A 433 28.79 -27.13 -14.24
CA LYS A 433 29.30 -26.80 -12.90
C LYS A 433 28.28 -26.06 -12.05
N SER A 434 27.17 -25.62 -12.66
CA SER A 434 26.09 -24.96 -11.93
C SER A 434 25.44 -25.95 -10.98
N HIS A 435 24.94 -25.43 -9.88
CA HIS A 435 24.20 -26.21 -8.88
C HIS A 435 22.79 -25.61 -8.72
N ILE A 436 21.76 -26.45 -8.89
CA ILE A 436 20.38 -26.06 -8.71
C ILE A 436 19.81 -26.76 -7.49
N ALA A 437 19.34 -25.97 -6.53
CA ALA A 437 18.66 -26.43 -5.33
C ALA A 437 17.29 -25.79 -5.21
N LEU A 438 16.33 -26.49 -4.61
CA LEU A 438 15.04 -25.95 -4.25
C LEU A 438 15.09 -25.55 -2.77
N LEU A 439 14.82 -24.28 -2.45
CA LEU A 439 14.87 -23.81 -1.07
C LEU A 439 13.84 -24.57 -0.21
N GLY A 440 14.28 -25.01 0.98
CA GLY A 440 13.48 -25.85 1.87
C GLY A 440 13.56 -27.34 1.57
N ALA A 441 14.06 -27.78 0.41
CA ALA A 441 14.27 -29.20 0.13
C ALA A 441 15.62 -29.68 0.72
N THR A 442 15.59 -30.92 1.23
CA THR A 442 16.80 -31.58 1.78
C THR A 442 17.51 -32.44 0.75
N GLN A 443 16.84 -32.81 -0.35
CA GLN A 443 17.38 -33.68 -1.40
C GLN A 443 17.86 -32.87 -2.58
N PRO A 444 18.99 -33.27 -3.22
CA PRO A 444 19.42 -32.67 -4.47
C PRO A 444 18.46 -32.96 -5.61
N LEU A 445 18.32 -32.01 -6.52
CA LEU A 445 17.49 -32.14 -7.70
C LEU A 445 18.31 -32.66 -8.88
N LYS A 446 17.70 -33.49 -9.74
CA LYS A 446 18.23 -33.79 -11.06
C LYS A 446 17.76 -32.70 -12.02
N TRP A 447 18.66 -32.22 -12.85
CA TRP A 447 18.36 -31.21 -13.84
C TRP A 447 19.23 -31.37 -15.08
N GLU A 448 18.74 -30.88 -16.20
CA GLU A 448 19.44 -30.84 -17.48
C GLU A 448 19.15 -29.52 -18.19
N PHE A 449 19.89 -29.20 -19.23
CA PHE A 449 19.61 -28.01 -20.03
C PHE A 449 19.80 -28.28 -21.52
N THR A 450 18.99 -27.63 -22.33
CA THR A 450 19.07 -27.65 -23.80
C THR A 450 18.93 -26.21 -24.29
N GLY A 451 20.00 -25.69 -24.90
CA GLY A 451 20.08 -24.25 -25.16
C GLY A 451 19.97 -23.45 -23.87
N ASP A 452 19.07 -22.48 -23.86
CA ASP A 452 18.80 -21.61 -22.71
C ASP A 452 17.59 -22.08 -21.86
N VAL A 453 17.20 -23.36 -21.96
CA VAL A 453 16.09 -23.92 -21.16
C VAL A 453 16.63 -24.95 -20.18
N VAL A 454 16.40 -24.72 -18.92
CA VAL A 454 16.69 -25.66 -17.82
C VAL A 454 15.43 -26.47 -17.52
N THR A 455 15.57 -27.78 -17.44
CA THR A 455 14.53 -28.72 -17.01
C THR A 455 14.94 -29.38 -15.70
N VAL A 456 14.11 -29.25 -14.68
CA VAL A 456 14.35 -29.79 -13.33
C VAL A 456 13.35 -30.91 -13.05
N SER A 457 13.86 -32.07 -12.60
CA SER A 457 13.04 -33.18 -12.13
C SER A 457 12.90 -33.13 -10.59
N ILE A 458 11.69 -33.11 -10.09
CA ILE A 458 11.37 -32.97 -8.67
C ILE A 458 10.87 -34.29 -8.15
N PRO A 459 11.62 -34.97 -7.24
CA PRO A 459 11.20 -36.23 -6.63
C PRO A 459 9.88 -36.10 -5.88
N GLU A 460 9.06 -37.13 -5.88
CA GLU A 460 7.76 -37.13 -5.19
C GLU A 460 7.90 -36.80 -3.69
N THR A 461 8.94 -37.29 -3.04
CA THR A 461 9.24 -36.97 -1.63
C THR A 461 9.44 -35.45 -1.41
N VAL A 462 10.07 -34.75 -2.34
CA VAL A 462 10.25 -33.29 -2.30
C VAL A 462 8.92 -32.58 -2.58
N GLN A 463 8.12 -33.07 -3.54
CA GLN A 463 6.80 -32.53 -3.85
C GLN A 463 5.89 -32.60 -2.60
N GLN A 464 5.90 -33.71 -1.89
CA GLN A 464 5.11 -33.89 -0.65
C GLN A 464 5.66 -33.05 0.50
N GLN A 465 6.98 -32.97 0.66
CA GLN A 465 7.62 -32.15 1.70
C GLN A 465 7.24 -30.66 1.58
N LEU A 466 7.18 -30.14 0.36
CA LEU A 466 6.91 -28.73 0.08
C LEU A 466 5.48 -28.47 -0.45
N ALA A 467 4.56 -29.41 -0.22
CA ALA A 467 3.17 -29.25 -0.59
C ALA A 467 2.55 -28.04 0.13
N GLY A 468 1.75 -27.24 -0.58
CA GLY A 468 1.05 -26.09 -0.01
C GLY A 468 1.88 -24.80 0.06
N GLU A 469 3.17 -24.82 -0.29
CA GLU A 469 3.98 -23.59 -0.31
C GLU A 469 3.37 -22.52 -1.24
N ALA A 470 3.48 -21.27 -0.83
CA ALA A 470 2.94 -20.14 -1.59
C ALA A 470 3.70 -19.89 -2.91
N VAL A 471 5.01 -20.04 -2.86
CA VAL A 471 5.94 -19.90 -3.97
C VAL A 471 7.10 -20.88 -3.71
N TRP A 472 7.54 -21.57 -4.73
CA TRP A 472 8.72 -22.44 -4.69
C TRP A 472 9.91 -21.73 -5.35
N VAL A 473 11.05 -21.71 -4.69
CA VAL A 473 12.22 -20.95 -5.12
C VAL A 473 13.38 -21.86 -5.45
N PHE A 474 13.78 -21.87 -6.70
CA PHE A 474 15.02 -22.53 -7.16
C PHE A 474 16.19 -21.55 -7.02
N LYS A 475 17.24 -21.98 -6.31
CA LYS A 475 18.50 -21.28 -6.16
C LYS A 475 19.53 -21.88 -7.10
N ILE A 476 20.22 -21.05 -7.87
CA ILE A 476 21.22 -21.41 -8.87
C ILE A 476 22.52 -20.70 -8.52
N ASN A 477 23.58 -21.48 -8.24
CA ASN A 477 24.93 -21.01 -7.95
C ASN A 477 25.87 -21.27 -9.12
#